data_e5d2c6cd75ceee4fb8d405c858d0a193
#
_entry.id   e5d2c6cd75ceee4fb8d405c858d0a193
#
_cell.length_a   1.000
_cell.length_b   1.000
_cell.length_c   1.000
_cell.angle_alpha   90.00
_cell.angle_beta   90.00
_cell.angle_gamma   90.00
#
_symmetry.space_group_name_H-M   'P 1'
#
loop_
_entity.id
_entity.type
_entity.pdbx_description
1 polymer ?
#
loop_
_entity_poly.entity_id
_entity_poly.type
_entity_poly.pdbx_seq_one_letter_code
_entity_poly.pdbx_strand_id
1 'polypeptide(L)'
;MDGLEQSFREQLQADNVFNSLPPKKFKKALLQLTDSLEKAITADLLSRAPEMLVRHRKEHDGFAARNFKRWRGAFDLLETIWVMCEEMGRNFNQHFRPEAIQTQNFTFEAMTAVHAKSLLVTAEMICLMKGGFADAALTRWRTLHELSVVAALLSAHGRELALRYLAHSHVQEAMDIEPEELEADEEAQQLKAKSDFGLAQFGDDLKKHYGWACELTGKKRPNFEDLEKLADKSVGRAIYKRASQHIHSNHRGYDQLLGVGESEGTLLLVGQSDAGMAGPMILGSMTLVETTSVYLMMSPNLDRTIYTKVLLRMSRRLHAKARALENSAAKRIQKRRDKEKQSATG
;
A
#
# COMPACT_ATOMS: atom_id res chain seq x y z
N MET A 1 13.11 -30.60 -9.69
CA MET A 1 13.48 -31.00 -8.31
C MET A 1 13.43 -32.52 -8.11
N ASP A 2 12.73 -33.23 -8.93
CA ASP A 2 12.59 -34.69 -8.81
C ASP A 2 13.86 -35.49 -9.09
N GLY A 3 14.87 -34.89 -9.75
CA GLY A 3 16.16 -35.53 -10.06
C GLY A 3 17.06 -35.82 -8.84
N LEU A 4 16.91 -35.09 -7.75
CA LEU A 4 17.69 -35.34 -6.52
C LEU A 4 17.15 -36.58 -5.78
N GLU A 5 15.85 -36.76 -5.72
CA GLU A 5 15.22 -37.93 -5.09
C GLU A 5 15.55 -39.21 -5.93
N GLN A 6 15.47 -39.08 -7.23
CA GLN A 6 15.80 -40.18 -8.13
C GLN A 6 17.28 -40.56 -8.06
N SER A 7 18.20 -39.57 -8.14
CA SER A 7 19.64 -39.82 -7.99
C SER A 7 19.97 -40.40 -6.60
N PHE A 8 19.27 -39.96 -5.56
CA PHE A 8 19.41 -40.48 -4.21
C PHE A 8 18.91 -41.91 -4.08
N ARG A 9 17.76 -42.24 -4.68
CA ARG A 9 17.24 -43.62 -4.73
C ARG A 9 18.17 -44.57 -5.50
N GLU A 10 18.73 -44.11 -6.62
CA GLU A 10 19.70 -44.84 -7.41
C GLU A 10 20.99 -45.11 -6.63
N GLN A 11 21.52 -44.12 -5.90
CA GLN A 11 22.67 -44.30 -5.01
C GLN A 11 22.39 -45.23 -3.83
N LEU A 12 21.20 -45.12 -3.20
CA LEU A 12 20.80 -46.04 -2.13
C LEU A 12 20.62 -47.47 -2.60
N GLN A 13 20.16 -47.70 -3.86
CA GLN A 13 20.02 -49.02 -4.46
C GLN A 13 21.35 -49.61 -4.90
N ALA A 14 22.27 -48.76 -5.33
CA ALA A 14 23.62 -49.18 -5.72
C ALA A 14 24.53 -49.55 -4.51
N ASP A 15 24.23 -48.99 -3.34
CA ASP A 15 25.06 -49.13 -2.13
C ASP A 15 24.42 -50.18 -1.18
N ASN A 16 24.80 -51.46 -1.41
CA ASN A 16 24.35 -52.59 -0.57
C ASN A 16 24.63 -52.42 0.92
N VAL A 17 25.47 -51.45 1.33
CA VAL A 17 25.80 -51.12 2.71
C VAL A 17 24.62 -50.48 3.45
N PHE A 18 23.82 -49.69 2.78
CA PHE A 18 22.65 -49.02 3.43
C PHE A 18 21.52 -50.01 3.74
N ASN A 19 21.33 -51.04 2.89
CA ASN A 19 20.27 -52.02 3.11
C ASN A 19 20.58 -53.02 4.24
N SER A 20 21.82 -53.06 4.72
CA SER A 20 22.26 -53.96 5.85
C SER A 20 22.34 -53.26 7.19
N LEU A 21 22.04 -51.94 7.29
CA LEU A 21 22.13 -51.18 8.53
C LEU A 21 20.88 -51.38 9.45
N PRO A 22 21.08 -51.53 10.76
CA PRO A 22 19.97 -51.48 11.71
C PRO A 22 19.20 -50.16 11.61
N PRO A 23 17.89 -50.10 11.84
CA PRO A 23 17.03 -48.91 11.62
C PRO A 23 17.54 -47.62 12.26
N LYS A 24 18.13 -47.69 13.47
CA LYS A 24 18.72 -46.53 14.15
C LYS A 24 19.97 -45.99 13.44
N LYS A 25 20.83 -46.90 12.96
CA LYS A 25 22.06 -46.53 12.22
C LYS A 25 21.72 -45.99 10.82
N PHE A 26 20.73 -46.58 10.17
CA PHE A 26 20.20 -46.08 8.89
C PHE A 26 19.67 -44.65 9.02
N LYS A 27 18.82 -44.37 10.02
CA LYS A 27 18.31 -43.02 10.26
C LYS A 27 19.44 -42.02 10.53
N LYS A 28 20.46 -42.39 11.28
CA LYS A 28 21.62 -41.50 11.55
C LYS A 28 22.43 -41.23 10.28
N ALA A 29 22.70 -42.26 9.48
CA ALA A 29 23.41 -42.11 8.23
C ALA A 29 22.62 -41.25 7.20
N LEU A 30 21.32 -41.42 7.12
CA LEU A 30 20.43 -40.61 6.29
C LEU A 30 20.47 -39.14 6.70
N LEU A 31 20.39 -38.81 7.99
CA LEU A 31 20.50 -37.44 8.49
C LEU A 31 21.88 -36.81 8.18
N GLN A 32 22.98 -37.57 8.38
CA GLN A 32 24.32 -37.09 8.04
C GLN A 32 24.48 -36.83 6.55
N LEU A 33 23.89 -37.65 5.70
CA LEU A 33 23.92 -37.47 4.25
C LEU A 33 23.09 -36.26 3.81
N THR A 34 21.87 -36.09 4.37
CA THR A 34 21.03 -34.92 4.09
C THR A 34 21.73 -33.63 4.51
N ASP A 35 22.39 -33.58 5.68
CA ASP A 35 23.14 -32.42 6.15
C ASP A 35 24.34 -32.10 5.23
N SER A 36 25.02 -33.14 4.74
CA SER A 36 26.15 -32.97 3.81
C SER A 36 25.71 -32.46 2.44
N LEU A 37 24.61 -33.01 1.92
CA LEU A 37 24.01 -32.58 0.64
C LEU A 37 23.46 -31.14 0.74
N GLU A 38 22.78 -30.81 1.85
CA GLU A 38 22.28 -29.46 2.11
C GLU A 38 23.43 -28.44 2.06
N LYS A 39 24.54 -28.70 2.76
CA LYS A 39 25.71 -27.81 2.76
C LYS A 39 26.32 -27.67 1.36
N ALA A 40 26.50 -28.79 0.64
CA ALA A 40 27.07 -28.78 -0.71
C ALA A 40 26.19 -28.03 -1.69
N ILE A 41 24.87 -28.26 -1.69
CA ILE A 41 23.89 -27.59 -2.55
C ILE A 41 23.82 -26.10 -2.21
N THR A 42 23.81 -25.75 -0.92
CA THR A 42 23.79 -24.36 -0.46
C THR A 42 25.04 -23.61 -0.94
N ALA A 43 26.24 -24.22 -0.80
CA ALA A 43 27.48 -23.61 -1.28
C ALA A 43 27.47 -23.41 -2.81
N ASP A 44 27.00 -24.40 -3.57
CA ASP A 44 26.88 -24.29 -5.03
C ASP A 44 25.88 -23.21 -5.45
N LEU A 45 24.69 -23.16 -4.82
CA LEU A 45 23.69 -22.11 -5.08
C LEU A 45 24.23 -20.72 -4.77
N LEU A 46 24.90 -20.55 -3.62
CA LEU A 46 25.48 -19.26 -3.25
C LEU A 46 26.62 -18.84 -4.20
N SER A 47 27.40 -19.78 -4.71
CA SER A 47 28.46 -19.49 -5.70
C SER A 47 27.90 -18.97 -7.02
N ARG A 48 26.73 -19.48 -7.45
CA ARG A 48 26.04 -19.08 -8.70
C ARG A 48 25.06 -17.92 -8.52
N ALA A 49 24.69 -17.58 -7.26
CA ALA A 49 23.72 -16.53 -6.97
C ALA A 49 24.07 -15.17 -7.59
N PRO A 50 25.33 -14.67 -7.58
CA PRO A 50 25.66 -13.38 -8.18
C PRO A 50 25.26 -13.28 -9.65
N GLU A 51 25.58 -14.30 -10.46
CA GLU A 51 25.25 -14.31 -11.89
C GLU A 51 23.74 -14.44 -12.13
N MET A 52 23.07 -15.30 -11.39
CA MET A 52 21.61 -15.46 -11.41
C MET A 52 20.92 -14.14 -11.08
N LEU A 53 21.37 -13.43 -10.02
CA LEU A 53 20.79 -12.18 -9.59
C LEU A 53 21.02 -11.04 -10.60
N VAL A 54 22.18 -10.97 -11.25
CA VAL A 54 22.44 -9.99 -12.33
C VAL A 54 21.43 -10.15 -13.46
N ARG A 55 21.20 -11.40 -13.90
CA ARG A 55 20.20 -11.68 -14.95
C ARG A 55 18.79 -11.30 -14.49
N HIS A 56 18.38 -11.72 -13.31
CA HIS A 56 17.06 -11.44 -12.75
C HIS A 56 16.80 -9.93 -12.61
N ARG A 57 17.78 -9.18 -12.09
CA ARG A 57 17.69 -7.72 -11.96
C ARG A 57 17.56 -7.03 -13.31
N LYS A 58 18.32 -7.48 -14.31
CA LYS A 58 18.22 -6.94 -15.68
C LYS A 58 16.84 -7.19 -16.30
N GLU A 59 16.24 -8.33 -16.08
CA GLU A 59 14.87 -8.64 -16.52
C GLU A 59 13.85 -7.73 -15.84
N HIS A 60 13.97 -7.54 -14.51
CA HIS A 60 13.15 -6.66 -13.72
C HIS A 60 13.24 -5.20 -14.19
N ASP A 61 14.44 -4.65 -14.34
CA ASP A 61 14.68 -3.29 -14.82
C ASP A 61 14.15 -3.09 -16.24
N GLY A 62 14.35 -4.07 -17.10
CA GLY A 62 13.81 -4.08 -18.45
C GLY A 62 12.29 -4.07 -18.49
N PHE A 63 11.64 -4.78 -17.55
CA PHE A 63 10.19 -4.73 -17.39
C PHE A 63 9.74 -3.35 -16.93
N ALA A 64 10.34 -2.79 -15.87
CA ALA A 64 10.00 -1.49 -15.31
C ALA A 64 10.10 -0.38 -16.37
N ALA A 65 11.15 -0.40 -17.19
CA ALA A 65 11.32 0.54 -18.29
C ALA A 65 10.22 0.44 -19.36
N ARG A 66 9.81 -0.80 -19.74
CA ARG A 66 8.71 -1.02 -20.69
C ARG A 66 7.35 -0.59 -20.10
N ASN A 67 7.09 -0.90 -18.83
CA ASN A 67 5.89 -0.49 -18.10
C ASN A 67 5.79 1.03 -18.04
N PHE A 68 6.87 1.70 -17.64
CA PHE A 68 6.94 3.17 -17.62
C PHE A 68 6.69 3.76 -19.01
N LYS A 69 7.34 3.23 -20.06
CA LYS A 69 7.12 3.68 -21.46
C LYS A 69 5.67 3.55 -21.87
N ARG A 70 5.02 2.44 -21.53
CA ARG A 70 3.60 2.19 -21.85
C ARG A 70 2.68 3.21 -21.19
N TRP A 71 2.89 3.49 -19.90
CA TRP A 71 2.02 4.33 -19.10
C TRP A 71 2.52 5.77 -18.95
N ARG A 72 3.60 6.14 -19.62
CA ARG A 72 4.34 7.40 -19.46
C ARG A 72 3.43 8.61 -19.32
N GLY A 73 2.51 8.82 -20.26
CA GLY A 73 1.67 10.03 -20.22
C GLY A 73 0.67 10.08 -19.07
N ALA A 74 0.39 8.94 -18.40
CA ALA A 74 -0.39 8.90 -17.16
C ALA A 74 0.52 9.09 -15.94
N PHE A 75 1.72 8.50 -15.92
CA PHE A 75 2.71 8.72 -14.88
C PHE A 75 3.15 10.18 -14.83
N ASP A 76 3.48 10.80 -15.97
CA ASP A 76 3.87 12.21 -16.04
C ASP A 76 2.82 13.12 -15.38
N LEU A 77 1.51 12.86 -15.64
CA LEU A 77 0.43 13.62 -15.01
C LEU A 77 0.30 13.33 -13.51
N LEU A 78 0.41 12.07 -13.10
CA LEU A 78 0.30 11.67 -11.69
C LEU A 78 1.43 12.26 -10.85
N GLU A 79 2.65 12.17 -11.34
CA GLU A 79 3.83 12.73 -10.68
C GLU A 79 3.77 14.26 -10.63
N THR A 80 3.30 14.91 -11.70
CA THR A 80 3.08 16.36 -11.68
C THR A 80 2.05 16.76 -10.62
N ILE A 81 0.93 16.02 -10.51
CA ILE A 81 -0.08 16.25 -9.47
C ILE A 81 0.54 16.08 -8.07
N TRP A 82 1.33 15.02 -7.88
CA TRP A 82 1.99 14.75 -6.60
C TRP A 82 2.94 15.87 -6.20
N VAL A 83 3.82 16.33 -7.12
CA VAL A 83 4.76 17.44 -6.89
C VAL A 83 4.01 18.72 -6.54
N MET A 84 2.97 19.07 -7.30
CA MET A 84 2.14 20.25 -7.00
C MET A 84 1.49 20.16 -5.62
N CYS A 85 0.92 19.01 -5.25
CA CYS A 85 0.31 18.81 -3.92
C CYS A 85 1.36 18.95 -2.80
N GLU A 86 2.58 18.43 -3.01
CA GLU A 86 3.70 18.55 -2.06
C GLU A 86 4.12 20.01 -1.89
N GLU A 87 4.42 20.71 -3.00
CA GLU A 87 4.86 22.10 -2.96
C GLU A 87 3.83 23.03 -2.33
N MET A 88 2.57 22.87 -2.72
CA MET A 88 1.47 23.68 -2.18
C MET A 88 1.26 23.40 -0.69
N GLY A 89 1.28 22.13 -0.28
CA GLY A 89 1.13 21.74 1.13
C GLY A 89 2.29 22.21 1.99
N ARG A 90 3.52 22.11 1.48
CA ARG A 90 4.72 22.62 2.16
C ARG A 90 4.67 24.12 2.33
N ASN A 91 4.34 24.88 1.28
CA ASN A 91 4.23 26.33 1.34
C ASN A 91 3.12 26.77 2.29
N PHE A 92 1.97 26.06 2.29
CA PHE A 92 0.87 26.31 3.21
C PHE A 92 1.29 26.07 4.65
N ASN A 93 1.95 24.95 4.92
CA ASN A 93 2.46 24.64 6.25
C ASN A 93 3.49 25.68 6.72
N GLN A 94 4.47 26.04 5.90
CA GLN A 94 5.48 27.02 6.27
C GLN A 94 4.87 28.39 6.60
N HIS A 95 3.87 28.79 5.84
CA HIS A 95 3.20 30.08 6.04
C HIS A 95 2.38 30.15 7.33
N PHE A 96 1.61 29.11 7.64
CA PHE A 96 0.68 29.13 8.77
C PHE A 96 1.23 28.48 10.06
N ARG A 97 2.33 27.76 10.01
CA ARG A 97 2.94 27.09 11.17
C ARG A 97 3.21 28.02 12.35
N PRO A 98 3.80 29.24 12.17
CA PRO A 98 4.08 30.13 13.30
C PRO A 98 2.81 30.56 14.03
N GLU A 99 1.74 30.91 13.31
CA GLU A 99 0.46 31.27 13.88
C GLU A 99 -0.20 30.09 14.57
N ALA A 100 -0.16 28.90 13.92
CA ALA A 100 -0.76 27.69 14.46
C ALA A 100 -0.13 27.27 15.80
N ILE A 101 1.17 27.47 15.98
CA ILE A 101 1.88 27.22 17.24
C ILE A 101 1.39 28.21 18.31
N GLN A 102 1.35 29.50 17.99
CA GLN A 102 0.94 30.55 18.94
C GLN A 102 -0.52 30.37 19.40
N THR A 103 -1.39 29.97 18.49
CA THR A 103 -2.82 29.81 18.75
C THR A 103 -3.22 28.42 19.20
N GLN A 104 -2.26 27.50 19.30
CA GLN A 104 -2.49 26.07 19.54
C GLN A 104 -3.58 25.51 18.60
N ASN A 105 -3.39 25.70 17.30
CA ASN A 105 -4.34 25.24 16.29
C ASN A 105 -4.17 23.72 16.01
N PHE A 106 -4.78 22.91 16.87
CA PHE A 106 -4.71 21.45 16.77
C PHE A 106 -5.33 20.90 15.48
N THR A 107 -6.31 21.61 14.90
CA THR A 107 -6.86 21.23 13.59
C THR A 107 -5.80 21.34 12.50
N PHE A 108 -5.03 22.43 12.51
CA PHE A 108 -3.91 22.60 11.57
C PHE A 108 -2.86 21.51 11.76
N GLU A 109 -2.52 21.17 13.01
CA GLU A 109 -1.55 20.12 13.33
C GLU A 109 -1.97 18.76 12.79
N ALA A 110 -3.18 18.33 13.12
CA ALA A 110 -3.74 17.06 12.67
C ALA A 110 -3.85 17.01 11.14
N MET A 111 -4.34 18.07 10.50
CA MET A 111 -4.49 18.16 9.05
C MET A 111 -3.14 18.16 8.32
N THR A 112 -2.11 18.79 8.88
CA THR A 112 -0.74 18.76 8.34
C THR A 112 -0.19 17.32 8.35
N ALA A 113 -0.37 16.60 9.46
CA ALA A 113 0.07 15.20 9.57
C ALA A 113 -0.68 14.29 8.58
N VAL A 114 -2.00 14.44 8.45
CA VAL A 114 -2.82 13.69 7.49
C VAL A 114 -2.40 13.99 6.05
N HIS A 115 -2.15 15.25 5.71
CA HIS A 115 -1.69 15.64 4.37
C HIS A 115 -0.29 15.06 4.05
N ALA A 116 0.66 15.18 4.97
CA ALA A 116 2.00 14.61 4.80
C ALA A 116 1.96 13.09 4.62
N LYS A 117 1.15 12.39 5.41
CA LYS A 117 0.95 10.94 5.25
C LYS A 117 0.29 10.58 3.93
N SER A 118 -0.64 11.40 3.44
CA SER A 118 -1.30 11.20 2.14
C SER A 118 -0.31 11.32 0.97
N LEU A 119 0.62 12.28 1.04
CA LEU A 119 1.72 12.41 0.08
C LEU A 119 2.64 11.19 0.09
N LEU A 120 3.05 10.71 1.28
CA LEU A 120 3.88 9.52 1.42
C LEU A 120 3.20 8.29 0.81
N VAL A 121 1.95 8.02 1.17
CA VAL A 121 1.19 6.87 0.65
C VAL A 121 1.03 6.95 -0.87
N THR A 122 0.83 8.15 -1.42
CA THR A 122 0.73 8.31 -2.88
C THR A 122 2.08 8.08 -3.56
N ALA A 123 3.20 8.48 -2.97
CA ALA A 123 4.55 8.19 -3.48
C ALA A 123 4.81 6.67 -3.48
N GLU A 124 4.42 5.95 -2.43
CA GLU A 124 4.47 4.48 -2.37
C GLU A 124 3.63 3.86 -3.49
N MET A 125 2.42 4.36 -3.75
CA MET A 125 1.57 3.90 -4.86
C MET A 125 2.25 4.10 -6.22
N ILE A 126 2.88 5.25 -6.46
CA ILE A 126 3.62 5.55 -7.69
C ILE A 126 4.77 4.56 -7.87
N CYS A 127 5.54 4.31 -6.81
CA CYS A 127 6.64 3.33 -6.81
C CYS A 127 6.14 1.92 -7.18
N LEU A 128 5.07 1.44 -6.52
CA LEU A 128 4.47 0.14 -6.79
C LEU A 128 3.96 0.02 -8.23
N MET A 129 3.30 1.04 -8.74
CA MET A 129 2.80 1.05 -10.12
C MET A 129 3.93 1.07 -11.14
N LYS A 130 4.99 1.84 -10.93
CA LYS A 130 6.19 1.82 -11.78
C LYS A 130 6.85 0.44 -11.78
N GLY A 131 6.86 -0.23 -10.64
CA GLY A 131 7.33 -1.60 -10.49
C GLY A 131 6.40 -2.67 -11.08
N GLY A 132 5.19 -2.35 -11.53
CA GLY A 132 4.27 -3.33 -12.10
C GLY A 132 3.33 -4.02 -11.09
N PHE A 133 3.06 -3.39 -9.95
CA PHE A 133 2.27 -3.96 -8.85
C PHE A 133 0.97 -3.17 -8.60
N ALA A 134 0.03 -3.26 -9.57
CA ALA A 134 -1.24 -2.54 -9.54
C ALA A 134 -2.12 -2.90 -8.31
N ASP A 135 -2.17 -4.18 -7.96
CA ASP A 135 -2.97 -4.66 -6.83
C ASP A 135 -2.41 -4.17 -5.48
N ALA A 136 -1.08 -4.17 -5.32
CA ALA A 136 -0.43 -3.60 -4.14
C ALA A 136 -0.65 -2.07 -4.06
N ALA A 137 -0.61 -1.36 -5.18
CA ALA A 137 -0.95 0.06 -5.24
C ALA A 137 -2.42 0.32 -4.84
N LEU A 138 -3.36 -0.53 -5.29
CA LEU A 138 -4.76 -0.44 -4.87
C LEU A 138 -4.91 -0.70 -3.36
N THR A 139 -4.14 -1.61 -2.80
CA THR A 139 -4.11 -1.86 -1.35
C THR A 139 -3.62 -0.63 -0.58
N ARG A 140 -2.60 0.06 -1.09
CA ARG A 140 -2.13 1.33 -0.49
C ARG A 140 -3.14 2.46 -0.64
N TRP A 141 -3.91 2.50 -1.74
CA TRP A 141 -5.01 3.46 -1.89
C TRP A 141 -6.04 3.34 -0.76
N ARG A 142 -6.27 2.17 -0.20
CA ARG A 142 -7.15 2.00 0.96
C ARG A 142 -6.74 2.92 2.12
N THR A 143 -5.45 2.95 2.45
CA THR A 143 -4.92 3.86 3.49
C THR A 143 -5.11 5.33 3.10
N LEU A 144 -4.89 5.68 1.84
CA LEU A 144 -5.11 7.04 1.34
C LEU A 144 -6.59 7.44 1.44
N HIS A 145 -7.51 6.53 1.17
CA HIS A 145 -8.94 6.75 1.32
C HIS A 145 -9.31 6.96 2.80
N GLU A 146 -8.76 6.16 3.71
CA GLU A 146 -8.93 6.35 5.15
C GLU A 146 -8.47 7.75 5.60
N LEU A 147 -7.30 8.19 5.14
CA LEU A 147 -6.79 9.54 5.42
C LEU A 147 -7.70 10.65 4.87
N SER A 148 -8.29 10.44 3.69
CA SER A 148 -9.22 11.42 3.10
C SER A 148 -10.53 11.53 3.88
N VAL A 149 -11.01 10.43 4.46
CA VAL A 149 -12.18 10.44 5.38
C VAL A 149 -11.85 11.20 6.65
N VAL A 150 -10.68 10.93 7.25
CA VAL A 150 -10.20 11.64 8.44
C VAL A 150 -10.07 13.14 8.15
N ALA A 151 -9.44 13.53 7.03
CA ALA A 151 -9.31 14.95 6.64
C ALA A 151 -10.67 15.65 6.53
N ALA A 152 -11.64 15.00 5.89
CA ALA A 152 -13.00 15.55 5.75
C ALA A 152 -13.66 15.78 7.12
N LEU A 153 -13.57 14.80 8.02
CA LEU A 153 -14.15 14.90 9.36
C LEU A 153 -13.45 15.98 10.22
N LEU A 154 -12.11 16.03 10.19
CA LEU A 154 -11.34 17.05 10.90
C LEU A 154 -11.68 18.47 10.40
N SER A 155 -11.83 18.64 9.08
CA SER A 155 -12.22 19.91 8.48
C SER A 155 -13.64 20.34 8.86
N ALA A 156 -14.57 19.38 8.95
CA ALA A 156 -15.98 19.66 9.27
C ALA A 156 -16.21 19.94 10.75
N HIS A 157 -15.47 19.28 11.66
CA HIS A 157 -15.73 19.31 13.10
C HIS A 157 -14.67 20.10 13.91
N GLY A 158 -13.57 20.49 13.26
CA GLY A 158 -12.60 21.45 13.81
C GLY A 158 -11.85 20.98 15.05
N ARG A 159 -11.63 21.93 15.97
CA ARG A 159 -10.69 21.82 17.10
C ARG A 159 -10.96 20.63 18.03
N GLU A 160 -12.20 20.43 18.42
CA GLU A 160 -12.56 19.38 19.40
C GLU A 160 -12.23 17.99 18.86
N LEU A 161 -12.63 17.71 17.61
CA LEU A 161 -12.34 16.43 16.97
C LEU A 161 -10.83 16.23 16.73
N ALA A 162 -10.12 17.31 16.38
CA ALA A 162 -8.67 17.26 16.19
C ALA A 162 -7.92 16.92 17.48
N LEU A 163 -8.34 17.50 18.62
CA LEU A 163 -7.78 17.16 19.93
C LEU A 163 -7.98 15.67 20.26
N ARG A 164 -9.20 15.16 20.06
CA ARG A 164 -9.48 13.73 20.28
C ARG A 164 -8.68 12.82 19.35
N TYR A 165 -8.52 13.21 18.08
CA TYR A 165 -7.75 12.48 17.10
C TYR A 165 -6.26 12.40 17.46
N LEU A 166 -5.66 13.53 17.87
CA LEU A 166 -4.26 13.57 18.31
C LEU A 166 -4.05 12.83 19.64
N ALA A 167 -4.95 13.00 20.60
CA ALA A 167 -4.89 12.28 21.86
C ALA A 167 -5.03 10.76 21.66
N HIS A 168 -5.90 10.33 20.75
CA HIS A 168 -6.06 8.93 20.38
C HIS A 168 -4.75 8.32 19.84
N SER A 169 -4.01 9.04 19.00
CA SER A 169 -2.70 8.58 18.50
C SER A 169 -1.75 8.30 19.67
N HIS A 170 -1.60 9.26 20.59
CA HIS A 170 -0.75 9.08 21.78
C HIS A 170 -1.19 7.90 22.65
N VAL A 171 -2.52 7.70 22.80
CA VAL A 171 -3.03 6.57 23.58
C VAL A 171 -2.73 5.24 22.92
N GLN A 172 -2.92 5.13 21.59
CA GLN A 172 -2.63 3.90 20.86
C GLN A 172 -1.12 3.57 20.89
N GLU A 173 -0.27 4.55 20.63
CA GLU A 173 1.20 4.39 20.70
C GLU A 173 1.67 3.99 22.10
N ALA A 174 1.12 4.61 23.15
CA ALA A 174 1.49 4.30 24.54
C ALA A 174 1.02 2.91 25.01
N MET A 175 0.03 2.31 24.33
CA MET A 175 -0.39 0.92 24.66
C MET A 175 0.61 -0.14 24.22
N ASP A 176 1.50 0.18 23.29
CA ASP A 176 2.53 -0.73 22.77
C ASP A 176 3.88 -0.58 23.48
N ILE A 177 4.01 0.35 24.47
CA ILE A 177 5.24 0.55 25.23
C ILE A 177 5.40 -0.56 26.28
N GLU A 178 6.52 -1.25 26.22
CA GLU A 178 6.88 -2.25 27.24
C GLU A 178 7.34 -1.57 28.56
N PRO A 179 7.12 -2.21 29.72
CA PRO A 179 7.48 -1.63 31.02
C PRO A 179 8.96 -1.25 31.13
N GLU A 180 9.87 -2.02 30.51
CA GLU A 180 11.28 -1.77 30.52
C GLU A 180 11.67 -0.51 29.73
N GLU A 181 10.98 -0.24 28.62
CA GLU A 181 11.16 0.98 27.82
C GLU A 181 10.72 2.22 28.61
N LEU A 182 9.60 2.10 29.36
CA LEU A 182 9.08 3.21 30.14
C LEU A 182 10.04 3.64 31.26
N GLU A 183 10.85 2.71 31.80
CA GLU A 183 11.86 3.03 32.83
C GLU A 183 13.15 3.63 32.23
N ALA A 184 13.49 3.27 30.99
CA ALA A 184 14.77 3.58 30.35
C ALA A 184 14.73 4.78 29.40
N ASP A 185 13.57 5.15 28.88
CA ASP A 185 13.42 6.13 27.79
C ASP A 185 12.54 7.32 28.18
N GLU A 186 13.13 8.51 28.11
CA GLU A 186 12.43 9.78 28.39
C GLU A 186 11.33 10.07 27.37
N GLU A 187 11.49 9.67 26.10
CA GLU A 187 10.46 9.83 25.05
C GLU A 187 9.24 8.95 25.37
N ALA A 188 9.46 7.71 25.83
CA ALA A 188 8.39 6.81 26.26
C ALA A 188 7.62 7.39 27.46
N GLN A 189 8.32 7.98 28.44
CA GLN A 189 7.69 8.65 29.58
C GLN A 189 6.85 9.86 29.16
N GLN A 190 7.36 10.68 28.24
CA GLN A 190 6.59 11.82 27.70
C GLN A 190 5.36 11.37 26.92
N LEU A 191 5.47 10.31 26.12
CA LEU A 191 4.36 9.73 25.38
C LEU A 191 3.28 9.19 26.33
N LYS A 192 3.71 8.48 27.39
CA LYS A 192 2.81 8.00 28.45
C LYS A 192 2.09 9.13 29.15
N ALA A 193 2.78 10.21 29.48
CA ALA A 193 2.17 11.38 30.09
C ALA A 193 1.11 12.04 29.18
N LYS A 194 1.39 12.14 27.86
CA LYS A 194 0.40 12.63 26.86
C LYS A 194 -0.81 11.71 26.76
N SER A 195 -0.58 10.39 26.80
CA SER A 195 -1.63 9.37 26.81
C SER A 195 -2.54 9.50 28.03
N ASP A 196 -1.95 9.59 29.21
CA ASP A 196 -2.70 9.71 30.48
C ASP A 196 -3.52 11.01 30.51
N PHE A 197 -2.95 12.10 30.02
CA PHE A 197 -3.68 13.37 29.87
C PHE A 197 -4.87 13.21 28.91
N GLY A 198 -4.68 12.55 27.75
CA GLY A 198 -5.75 12.30 26.80
C GLY A 198 -6.87 11.44 27.39
N LEU A 199 -6.52 10.38 28.13
CA LEU A 199 -7.48 9.52 28.81
C LEU A 199 -8.26 10.28 29.92
N ALA A 200 -7.59 11.12 30.68
CA ALA A 200 -8.23 11.95 31.71
C ALA A 200 -9.23 12.94 31.10
N GLN A 201 -8.94 13.48 29.92
CA GLN A 201 -9.78 14.48 29.24
C GLN A 201 -10.93 13.85 28.45
N PHE A 202 -10.70 12.74 27.75
CA PHE A 202 -11.65 12.19 26.77
C PHE A 202 -12.15 10.77 27.12
N GLY A 203 -11.61 10.17 28.17
CA GLY A 203 -12.04 8.87 28.67
C GLY A 203 -11.44 7.66 27.95
N ASP A 204 -11.80 6.48 28.46
CA ASP A 204 -11.28 5.18 27.99
C ASP A 204 -11.70 4.81 26.55
N ASP A 205 -12.60 5.53 25.96
CA ASP A 205 -12.96 5.32 24.56
C ASP A 205 -11.77 5.46 23.62
N LEU A 206 -10.78 6.32 23.96
CA LEU A 206 -9.55 6.48 23.19
C LEU A 206 -8.70 5.20 23.07
N LYS A 207 -8.89 4.20 23.93
CA LYS A 207 -8.24 2.89 23.84
C LYS A 207 -8.78 2.02 22.69
N LYS A 208 -9.91 2.38 22.08
CA LYS A 208 -10.56 1.63 21.01
C LYS A 208 -10.02 2.07 19.64
N HIS A 209 -10.07 1.20 18.66
CA HIS A 209 -9.51 1.44 17.32
C HIS A 209 -9.94 2.77 16.66
N TYR A 210 -11.22 3.15 16.73
CA TYR A 210 -11.72 4.47 16.28
C TYR A 210 -12.27 5.27 17.47
N GLY A 211 -11.60 5.20 18.63
CA GLY A 211 -12.06 5.79 19.87
C GLY A 211 -12.29 7.29 19.81
N TRP A 212 -11.47 7.99 19.03
CA TRP A 212 -11.59 9.43 18.78
C TRP A 212 -12.93 9.83 18.13
N ALA A 213 -13.59 8.90 17.46
CA ALA A 213 -14.85 9.14 16.75
C ALA A 213 -16.08 8.58 17.50
N CYS A 214 -15.94 8.03 18.71
CA CYS A 214 -17.06 7.47 19.47
C CYS A 214 -18.17 8.49 19.69
N GLU A 215 -17.83 9.66 20.14
CA GLU A 215 -18.81 10.75 20.40
C GLU A 215 -19.43 11.24 19.09
N LEU A 216 -18.60 11.46 18.06
CA LEU A 216 -19.06 11.92 16.75
C LEU A 216 -20.07 10.95 16.11
N THR A 217 -19.87 9.65 16.26
CA THR A 217 -20.75 8.62 15.69
C THR A 217 -21.91 8.25 16.60
N GLY A 218 -21.88 8.61 17.87
CA GLY A 218 -22.81 8.14 18.89
C GLY A 218 -22.68 6.64 19.20
N LYS A 219 -21.59 6.00 18.78
CA LYS A 219 -21.36 4.55 18.91
C LYS A 219 -20.23 4.25 19.88
N LYS A 220 -20.40 3.26 20.75
CA LYS A 220 -19.34 2.77 21.65
C LYS A 220 -18.16 2.11 20.91
N ARG A 221 -18.36 1.58 19.72
CA ARG A 221 -17.35 0.95 18.85
C ARG A 221 -17.65 1.29 17.38
N PRO A 222 -17.30 2.50 16.94
CA PRO A 222 -17.45 2.86 15.53
C PRO A 222 -16.53 2.01 14.65
N ASN A 223 -16.94 1.78 13.42
CA ASN A 223 -16.11 1.16 12.40
C ASN A 223 -15.87 2.14 11.25
N PHE A 224 -14.98 1.80 10.32
CA PHE A 224 -14.63 2.70 9.24
C PHE A 224 -15.83 3.05 8.34
N GLU A 225 -16.81 2.15 8.17
CA GLU A 225 -18.01 2.45 7.38
C GLU A 225 -18.87 3.57 8.03
N ASP A 226 -18.85 3.66 9.35
CA ASP A 226 -19.53 4.74 10.07
C ASP A 226 -18.88 6.10 9.78
N LEU A 227 -17.55 6.13 9.73
CA LEU A 227 -16.78 7.32 9.39
C LEU A 227 -16.99 7.74 7.93
N GLU A 228 -16.97 6.79 6.99
CA GLU A 228 -17.27 7.05 5.56
C GLU A 228 -18.65 7.69 5.37
N LYS A 229 -19.66 7.20 6.11
CA LYS A 229 -21.01 7.76 6.05
C LYS A 229 -21.07 9.19 6.56
N LEU A 230 -20.40 9.47 7.68
CA LEU A 230 -20.34 10.82 8.24
C LEU A 230 -19.58 11.81 7.35
N ALA A 231 -18.54 11.33 6.66
CA ALA A 231 -17.75 12.12 5.75
C ALA A 231 -18.36 12.25 4.34
N ASP A 232 -19.52 11.66 4.08
CA ASP A 232 -20.18 11.56 2.76
C ASP A 232 -19.26 10.93 1.68
N LYS A 233 -18.49 9.90 2.08
CA LYS A 233 -17.52 9.22 1.21
C LYS A 233 -17.87 7.76 0.90
N SER A 234 -19.11 7.35 1.13
CA SER A 234 -19.57 5.97 0.95
C SER A 234 -19.47 5.45 -0.50
N VAL A 235 -19.37 6.33 -1.49
CA VAL A 235 -19.17 5.98 -2.91
C VAL A 235 -17.91 5.13 -3.12
N GLY A 236 -16.86 5.33 -2.32
CA GLY A 236 -15.61 4.55 -2.34
C GLY A 236 -15.72 3.14 -1.76
N ARG A 237 -16.81 2.82 -1.04
CA ARG A 237 -16.93 1.62 -0.22
C ARG A 237 -16.74 0.30 -0.96
N ALA A 238 -17.30 0.17 -2.17
CA ALA A 238 -17.16 -1.06 -2.96
C ALA A 238 -15.70 -1.32 -3.36
N ILE A 239 -14.99 -0.26 -3.74
CA ILE A 239 -13.57 -0.33 -4.12
C ILE A 239 -12.72 -0.59 -2.87
N TYR A 240 -13.03 0.07 -1.75
CA TYR A 240 -12.38 -0.16 -0.46
C TYR A 240 -12.49 -1.63 -0.01
N LYS A 241 -13.70 -2.21 -0.09
CA LYS A 241 -13.92 -3.64 0.22
C LYS A 241 -13.11 -4.55 -0.71
N ARG A 242 -13.05 -4.23 -2.01
CA ARG A 242 -12.22 -4.97 -2.96
C ARG A 242 -10.74 -4.89 -2.62
N ALA A 243 -10.21 -3.68 -2.35
CA ALA A 243 -8.82 -3.47 -1.95
C ALA A 243 -8.47 -4.23 -0.65
N SER A 244 -9.42 -4.34 0.29
CA SER A 244 -9.25 -5.10 1.53
C SER A 244 -9.09 -6.61 1.30
N GLN A 245 -9.63 -7.17 0.23
CA GLN A 245 -9.51 -8.61 -0.07
C GLN A 245 -8.08 -9.01 -0.42
N HIS A 246 -7.27 -8.09 -0.93
CA HIS A 246 -5.86 -8.34 -1.26
C HIS A 246 -4.93 -8.28 -0.03
N ILE A 247 -5.41 -7.82 1.13
CA ILE A 247 -4.65 -7.79 2.39
C ILE A 247 -4.79 -9.12 3.14
N HIS A 248 -5.97 -9.74 3.05
CA HIS A 248 -6.26 -10.97 3.76
C HIS A 248 -6.03 -12.18 2.84
N SER A 249 -5.49 -13.27 3.40
CA SER A 249 -5.20 -14.52 2.69
C SER A 249 -6.47 -15.29 2.34
N ASN A 250 -7.48 -14.64 1.75
CA ASN A 250 -8.70 -15.31 1.31
C ASN A 250 -8.62 -15.68 -0.18
N HIS A 251 -9.34 -16.72 -0.57
CA HIS A 251 -9.33 -17.28 -1.92
C HIS A 251 -9.68 -16.24 -3.01
N ARG A 252 -10.55 -15.29 -2.72
CA ARG A 252 -10.97 -14.25 -3.69
C ARG A 252 -9.83 -13.29 -4.08
N GLY A 253 -8.81 -13.18 -3.26
CA GLY A 253 -7.61 -12.36 -3.56
C GLY A 253 -6.78 -12.91 -4.71
N TYR A 254 -6.91 -14.19 -5.08
CA TYR A 254 -6.16 -14.81 -6.17
C TYR A 254 -6.86 -14.71 -7.52
N ASP A 255 -8.20 -14.71 -7.55
CA ASP A 255 -9.00 -14.81 -8.77
C ASP A 255 -9.29 -13.45 -9.44
N GLN A 256 -9.10 -12.34 -8.72
CA GLN A 256 -9.51 -11.00 -9.15
C GLN A 256 -8.37 -9.98 -9.19
N LEU A 257 -7.16 -10.46 -9.50
CA LEU A 257 -5.99 -9.59 -9.61
C LEU A 257 -6.11 -8.64 -10.81
N LEU A 258 -5.88 -7.35 -10.58
CA LEU A 258 -5.81 -6.34 -11.64
C LEU A 258 -4.71 -6.65 -12.65
N GLY A 259 -3.58 -7.18 -12.16
CA GLY A 259 -2.41 -7.52 -12.96
C GLY A 259 -2.60 -8.70 -13.91
N VAL A 260 -3.62 -9.55 -13.72
CA VAL A 260 -3.91 -10.67 -14.66
C VAL A 260 -4.55 -10.17 -15.95
N GLY A 261 -5.25 -9.04 -15.90
CA GLY A 261 -5.95 -8.50 -17.06
C GLY A 261 -7.06 -9.45 -17.56
N GLU A 262 -7.31 -9.44 -18.89
CA GLU A 262 -8.31 -10.30 -19.54
C GLU A 262 -7.71 -11.63 -20.05
N SER A 263 -6.69 -12.19 -19.38
CA SER A 263 -6.13 -13.48 -19.79
C SER A 263 -7.14 -14.62 -19.56
N GLU A 264 -7.28 -15.50 -20.54
CA GLU A 264 -8.11 -16.71 -20.38
C GLU A 264 -7.35 -17.73 -19.52
N GLY A 265 -8.05 -18.24 -18.50
CA GLY A 265 -7.58 -19.35 -17.67
C GLY A 265 -7.14 -18.93 -16.27
N THR A 266 -6.89 -19.94 -15.45
CA THR A 266 -6.37 -19.83 -14.08
C THR A 266 -4.89 -19.49 -14.10
N LEU A 267 -4.55 -18.25 -14.44
CA LEU A 267 -3.17 -17.78 -14.42
C LEU A 267 -2.87 -17.21 -13.03
N LEU A 268 -1.96 -17.85 -12.31
CA LEU A 268 -1.43 -17.28 -11.07
C LEU A 268 -0.35 -16.25 -11.42
N LEU A 269 -0.56 -15.00 -11.03
CA LEU A 269 0.40 -13.93 -11.23
C LEU A 269 1.51 -14.03 -10.17
N VAL A 270 2.73 -14.32 -10.63
CA VAL A 270 3.93 -14.36 -9.80
C VAL A 270 4.87 -13.24 -10.24
N GLY A 271 4.66 -12.03 -9.73
CA GLY A 271 5.53 -10.90 -10.03
C GLY A 271 4.84 -9.75 -10.75
N GLN A 272 5.58 -9.08 -11.62
CA GLN A 272 5.22 -7.83 -12.26
C GLN A 272 4.22 -8.01 -13.41
N SER A 273 3.29 -7.07 -13.53
CA SER A 273 2.40 -6.93 -14.69
C SER A 273 2.26 -5.47 -15.11
N ASP A 274 2.12 -5.22 -16.40
CA ASP A 274 1.83 -3.88 -16.94
C ASP A 274 0.32 -3.63 -17.15
N ALA A 275 -0.54 -4.52 -16.64
CA ALA A 275 -2.00 -4.40 -16.65
C ALA A 275 -2.55 -3.78 -15.35
N GLY A 276 -3.78 -3.27 -15.39
CA GLY A 276 -4.52 -2.85 -14.21
C GLY A 276 -4.11 -1.51 -13.58
N MET A 277 -3.19 -0.76 -14.20
CA MET A 277 -2.65 0.48 -13.62
C MET A 277 -3.65 1.63 -13.57
N ALA A 278 -4.64 1.68 -14.47
CA ALA A 278 -5.54 2.82 -14.58
C ALA A 278 -6.35 3.05 -13.30
N GLY A 279 -6.86 1.99 -12.68
CA GLY A 279 -7.63 2.07 -11.44
C GLY A 279 -6.88 2.77 -10.30
N PRO A 280 -5.73 2.23 -9.85
CA PRO A 280 -4.93 2.84 -8.79
C PRO A 280 -4.44 4.26 -9.11
N MET A 281 -4.06 4.57 -10.37
CA MET A 281 -3.68 5.93 -10.80
C MET A 281 -4.81 6.93 -10.62
N ILE A 282 -6.01 6.58 -11.10
CA ILE A 282 -7.19 7.43 -11.03
C ILE A 282 -7.58 7.68 -9.57
N LEU A 283 -7.72 6.60 -8.80
CA LEU A 283 -8.12 6.66 -7.40
C LEU A 283 -7.10 7.43 -6.56
N GLY A 284 -5.81 7.14 -6.73
CA GLY A 284 -4.73 7.84 -6.01
C GLY A 284 -4.73 9.33 -6.28
N SER A 285 -4.81 9.73 -7.57
CA SER A 285 -4.81 11.15 -7.91
C SER A 285 -6.05 11.89 -7.39
N MET A 286 -7.23 11.29 -7.51
CA MET A 286 -8.49 11.91 -7.03
C MET A 286 -8.45 12.11 -5.52
N THR A 287 -8.07 11.08 -4.78
CA THR A 287 -8.05 11.10 -3.32
C THR A 287 -6.96 12.06 -2.79
N LEU A 288 -5.76 12.09 -3.40
CA LEU A 288 -4.71 13.03 -3.02
C LEU A 288 -5.15 14.48 -3.26
N VAL A 289 -5.68 14.78 -4.45
CA VAL A 289 -6.18 16.12 -4.81
C VAL A 289 -7.27 16.57 -3.85
N GLU A 290 -8.19 15.68 -3.49
CA GLU A 290 -9.25 15.97 -2.55
C GLU A 290 -8.68 16.31 -1.16
N THR A 291 -7.78 15.47 -0.61
CA THR A 291 -7.16 15.69 0.70
C THR A 291 -6.36 16.99 0.71
N THR A 292 -5.58 17.26 -0.35
CA THR A 292 -4.84 18.52 -0.50
C THR A 292 -5.77 19.72 -0.56
N SER A 293 -6.88 19.61 -1.30
CA SER A 293 -7.87 20.69 -1.41
C SER A 293 -8.50 21.02 -0.05
N VAL A 294 -8.88 20.00 0.74
CA VAL A 294 -9.41 20.18 2.08
C VAL A 294 -8.39 20.88 2.99
N TYR A 295 -7.12 20.45 2.93
CA TYR A 295 -6.04 21.07 3.70
C TYR A 295 -5.83 22.54 3.34
N LEU A 296 -5.76 22.91 2.07
CA LEU A 296 -5.56 24.28 1.61
C LEU A 296 -6.76 25.19 1.93
N MET A 297 -7.98 24.63 1.93
CA MET A 297 -9.21 25.35 2.23
C MET A 297 -9.43 25.61 3.72
N MET A 298 -8.53 25.18 4.60
CA MET A 298 -8.52 25.65 6.00
C MET A 298 -8.33 27.16 6.10
N SER A 299 -7.66 27.79 5.14
CA SER A 299 -7.53 29.24 5.00
C SER A 299 -7.73 29.63 3.54
N PRO A 300 -8.99 29.77 3.09
CA PRO A 300 -9.31 29.99 1.68
C PRO A 300 -8.87 31.37 1.20
N ASN A 301 -8.31 31.45 0.00
CA ASN A 301 -8.08 32.66 -0.75
C ASN A 301 -8.20 32.40 -2.27
N LEU A 302 -8.07 33.44 -3.08
CA LEU A 302 -8.23 33.32 -4.53
C LEU A 302 -7.21 32.35 -5.13
N ASP A 303 -5.94 32.45 -4.76
CA ASP A 303 -4.86 31.61 -5.30
C ASP A 303 -5.10 30.14 -4.98
N ARG A 304 -5.41 29.79 -3.71
CA ARG A 304 -5.67 28.41 -3.30
C ARG A 304 -6.90 27.86 -4.00
N THR A 305 -7.92 28.70 -4.21
CA THR A 305 -9.13 28.31 -4.95
C THR A 305 -8.79 28.00 -6.42
N ILE A 306 -7.94 28.84 -7.06
CA ILE A 306 -7.49 28.60 -8.44
C ILE A 306 -6.65 27.32 -8.51
N TYR A 307 -5.68 27.15 -7.65
CA TYR A 307 -4.81 25.95 -7.63
C TYR A 307 -5.59 24.66 -7.37
N THR A 308 -6.56 24.67 -6.48
CA THR A 308 -7.47 23.54 -6.27
C THR A 308 -8.23 23.18 -7.56
N LYS A 309 -8.74 24.17 -8.29
CA LYS A 309 -9.38 23.93 -9.60
C LYS A 309 -8.39 23.38 -10.65
N VAL A 310 -7.15 23.84 -10.64
CA VAL A 310 -6.08 23.32 -11.51
C VAL A 310 -5.81 21.85 -11.21
N LEU A 311 -5.61 21.48 -9.94
CA LEU A 311 -5.40 20.10 -9.51
C LEU A 311 -6.56 19.18 -9.92
N LEU A 312 -7.80 19.61 -9.69
CA LEU A 312 -9.01 18.87 -10.12
C LEU A 312 -9.06 18.67 -11.64
N ARG A 313 -8.69 19.70 -12.41
CA ARG A 313 -8.62 19.60 -13.89
C ARG A 313 -7.55 18.62 -14.33
N MET A 314 -6.38 18.63 -13.69
CA MET A 314 -5.27 17.71 -13.98
C MET A 314 -5.64 16.26 -13.63
N SER A 315 -6.30 16.02 -12.50
CA SER A 315 -6.78 14.69 -12.12
C SER A 315 -7.80 14.14 -13.12
N ARG A 316 -8.74 14.97 -13.61
CA ARG A 316 -9.66 14.57 -14.69
C ARG A 316 -8.92 14.23 -15.98
N ARG A 317 -7.88 14.99 -16.34
CA ARG A 317 -7.05 14.72 -17.51
C ARG A 317 -6.28 13.40 -17.39
N LEU A 318 -5.74 13.12 -16.18
CA LEU A 318 -5.12 11.84 -15.86
C LEU A 318 -6.12 10.69 -16.01
N HIS A 319 -7.32 10.82 -15.45
CA HIS A 319 -8.39 9.83 -15.59
C HIS A 319 -8.64 9.47 -17.07
N ALA A 320 -8.88 10.46 -17.92
CA ALA A 320 -9.11 10.24 -19.35
C ALA A 320 -7.91 9.55 -20.03
N LYS A 321 -6.67 9.98 -19.69
CA LYS A 321 -5.44 9.42 -20.24
C LYS A 321 -5.21 7.98 -19.83
N ALA A 322 -5.37 7.66 -18.55
CA ALA A 322 -5.18 6.31 -18.01
C ALA A 322 -6.18 5.33 -18.62
N ARG A 323 -7.47 5.72 -18.73
CA ARG A 323 -8.50 4.90 -19.38
C ARG A 323 -8.22 4.68 -20.88
N ALA A 324 -7.76 5.70 -21.58
CA ALA A 324 -7.41 5.56 -22.99
C ALA A 324 -6.25 4.58 -23.23
N LEU A 325 -5.23 4.61 -22.36
CA LEU A 325 -4.10 3.69 -22.41
C LEU A 325 -4.53 2.24 -22.12
N GLU A 326 -5.37 2.02 -21.10
CA GLU A 326 -5.92 0.71 -20.75
C GLU A 326 -6.75 0.13 -21.91
N ASN A 327 -7.70 0.89 -22.43
CA ASN A 327 -8.55 0.47 -23.55
C ASN A 327 -7.74 0.18 -24.84
N SER A 328 -6.68 0.93 -25.10
CA SER A 328 -5.82 0.68 -26.27
C SER A 328 -5.08 -0.65 -26.17
N ALA A 329 -4.72 -1.05 -24.95
CA ALA A 329 -4.07 -2.34 -24.71
C ALA A 329 -5.05 -3.51 -24.87
N ALA A 330 -6.24 -3.42 -24.29
CA ALA A 330 -7.28 -4.42 -24.46
C ALA A 330 -7.60 -4.67 -25.96
N LYS A 331 -7.73 -3.60 -26.75
CA LYS A 331 -7.94 -3.71 -28.20
C LYS A 331 -6.78 -4.42 -28.93
N ARG A 332 -5.53 -4.22 -28.50
CA ARG A 332 -4.37 -4.90 -29.12
C ARG A 332 -4.36 -6.39 -28.81
N ILE A 333 -4.68 -6.76 -27.55
CA ILE A 333 -4.78 -8.16 -27.13
C ILE A 333 -5.88 -8.86 -27.93
N GLN A 334 -7.07 -8.24 -28.03
CA GLN A 334 -8.18 -8.80 -28.79
C GLN A 334 -7.82 -9.01 -30.28
N LYS A 335 -7.17 -8.04 -30.92
CA LYS A 335 -6.71 -8.19 -32.31
C LYS A 335 -5.70 -9.32 -32.51
N ARG A 336 -4.83 -9.60 -31.53
CA ARG A 336 -3.90 -10.73 -31.59
C ARG A 336 -4.64 -12.06 -31.50
N ARG A 337 -5.57 -12.20 -30.54
CA ARG A 337 -6.42 -13.39 -30.39
C ARG A 337 -7.23 -13.70 -31.64
N ASP A 338 -7.81 -12.68 -32.27
CA ASP A 338 -8.59 -12.84 -33.49
C ASP A 338 -7.71 -13.34 -34.65
N LYS A 339 -6.47 -12.86 -34.76
CA LYS A 339 -5.50 -13.34 -35.76
C LYS A 339 -5.05 -14.78 -35.49
N GLU A 340 -4.78 -15.14 -34.23
CA GLU A 340 -4.39 -16.49 -33.84
C GLU A 340 -5.52 -17.51 -34.09
N LYS A 341 -6.78 -17.14 -33.82
CA LYS A 341 -7.95 -17.97 -34.17
C LYS A 341 -8.11 -18.16 -35.69
N GLN A 342 -7.90 -17.12 -36.48
CA GLN A 342 -7.94 -17.21 -37.95
C GLN A 342 -6.83 -18.08 -38.53
N SER A 343 -5.62 -18.04 -37.96
CA SER A 343 -4.50 -18.88 -38.39
C SER A 343 -4.60 -20.34 -37.93
N ALA A 344 -5.43 -20.66 -36.93
CA ALA A 344 -5.67 -22.03 -36.46
C ALA A 344 -6.82 -22.73 -37.20
N THR A 345 -7.63 -21.99 -37.95
CA THR A 345 -8.78 -22.51 -38.71
C THR A 345 -8.56 -22.55 -40.22
N GLY A 346 -7.43 -22.09 -40.74
CA GLY A 346 -6.97 -22.19 -42.12
C GLY A 346 -5.78 -23.10 -42.25
#